data_b7437df643ae64d7d9239c9d03442ea2
#
_entry.id   b7437df643ae64d7d9239c9d03442ea2
#
_cell.length_a   1.000
_cell.length_b   1.000
_cell.length_c   1.000
_cell.angle_alpha   90.00
_cell.angle_beta   90.00
_cell.angle_gamma   90.00
#
_symmetry.space_group_name_H-M   'P 1'
#
loop_
_entity.id
_entity.type
_entity.pdbx_description
1 polymer ?
#
loop_
_entity_poly.entity_id
_entity_poly.type
_entity_poly.pdbx_seq_one_letter_code
_entity_poly.pdbx_strand_id
1 'polypeptide(L)'
;MLPLELLRTKITNKGQRITPLFCLASADNLLIAQKLITEFESSYNKKETKGDLQKRLFLYENSYSDFKLIRGLIALLERRCVFQINQFFSSGYEKNKFFSTPIPTSFSLRKVLFEESSKRGLPLDHTKRDKIFQYVASELGTETNYLEKLMWLDQEDYLILESFSSIEPIHLLGIYNLSLLQTLLFNSVNFEFTIKGGTNWKQVLRTIKRFGLMYNLQKTQKNLDNKFPTEIQYNQIGPNLVDGDDLKSYFNDNIICSIDGPLSIFKLTNKYGILIAKVIPKIISAFKWSIKASIIKNTFSGRKLYDFDLSSDSKVDFFNSINDRFYNDYLFEDSNSINLNFDSFVETKFAMQFEKFHTGWNLVREPDPLILPSGRAFIADFLFERYGKKIYFEIIGFWTLQYLERKFKKIYEISKFSDNKNDLLIAINENNLVSESGEMRKLLSDSVLDQNKIIIYKKDSIPMKKILFYLKSIDSKMMNQNLETHRSAMTEYIIDLLNKNQDIIDLDEISKTYGVSINSLSNIISNLPTNNQIK
;
A
#
# COMPACT_ATOMS: atom_id res chain seq x y z
N MET A 1 -8.10 -8.32 -8.77
CA MET A 1 -7.37 -9.42 -9.46
C MET A 1 -8.36 -10.50 -9.85
N LEU A 2 -8.10 -11.22 -10.94
CA LEU A 2 -8.88 -12.39 -11.34
C LEU A 2 -8.43 -13.65 -10.57
N PRO A 3 -9.27 -14.71 -10.44
CA PRO A 3 -8.83 -16.03 -10.05
C PRO A 3 -7.72 -16.54 -10.99
N LEU A 4 -6.73 -17.27 -10.45
CA LEU A 4 -5.58 -17.76 -11.24
C LEU A 4 -5.98 -18.66 -12.43
N GLU A 5 -7.06 -19.41 -12.29
CA GLU A 5 -7.63 -20.28 -13.33
C GLU A 5 -8.13 -19.51 -14.54
N LEU A 6 -8.54 -18.26 -14.33
CA LEU A 6 -9.00 -17.37 -15.41
C LEU A 6 -7.84 -16.57 -16.05
N LEU A 7 -6.61 -16.79 -15.60
CA LEU A 7 -5.45 -16.14 -16.19
C LEU A 7 -5.25 -16.59 -17.65
N ARG A 8 -5.31 -15.63 -18.57
CA ARG A 8 -5.10 -15.82 -20.00
C ARG A 8 -3.69 -15.37 -20.38
N THR A 9 -2.85 -16.31 -20.81
CA THR A 9 -1.47 -16.03 -21.19
C THR A 9 -1.06 -16.80 -22.41
N LYS A 10 -0.15 -16.21 -23.20
CA LYS A 10 0.56 -16.86 -24.31
C LYS A 10 2.01 -17.05 -23.90
N ILE A 11 2.53 -18.24 -24.16
CA ILE A 11 3.94 -18.56 -23.96
C ILE A 11 4.59 -18.70 -25.32
N THR A 12 5.71 -18.02 -25.53
CA THR A 12 6.51 -18.14 -26.75
C THR A 12 7.63 -19.14 -26.50
N ASN A 13 7.69 -20.19 -27.30
CA ASN A 13 8.67 -21.28 -27.13
C ASN A 13 10.11 -20.84 -27.37
N LYS A 14 10.36 -19.82 -28.20
CA LYS A 14 11.71 -19.35 -28.57
C LYS A 14 12.40 -18.45 -27.54
N GLY A 15 11.71 -18.02 -26.50
CA GLY A 15 12.32 -17.05 -25.60
C GLY A 15 11.97 -17.21 -24.14
N GLN A 16 11.26 -18.27 -23.75
CA GLN A 16 10.74 -18.44 -22.38
C GLN A 16 9.95 -17.21 -21.87
N ARG A 17 9.32 -16.48 -22.79
CA ARG A 17 8.52 -15.30 -22.48
C ARG A 17 7.06 -15.66 -22.27
N ILE A 18 6.45 -15.03 -21.27
CA ILE A 18 5.01 -15.08 -21.00
C ILE A 18 4.39 -13.70 -21.25
N THR A 19 3.28 -13.66 -21.97
CA THR A 19 2.52 -12.42 -22.20
C THR A 19 1.06 -12.64 -21.84
N PRO A 20 0.40 -11.69 -21.16
CA PRO A 20 -1.03 -11.75 -20.93
C PRO A 20 -1.77 -11.53 -22.27
N LEU A 21 -2.87 -12.25 -22.46
CA LEU A 21 -3.76 -12.05 -23.59
C LEU A 21 -4.77 -10.95 -23.25
N PHE A 22 -4.33 -9.71 -23.39
CA PHE A 22 -5.19 -8.56 -23.17
C PHE A 22 -6.40 -8.55 -24.12
N CYS A 23 -7.50 -8.00 -23.66
CA CYS A 23 -8.71 -7.82 -24.42
C CYS A 23 -8.69 -6.44 -25.11
N LEU A 24 -8.67 -6.44 -26.44
CA LEU A 24 -8.76 -5.20 -27.23
C LEU A 24 -10.18 -4.63 -27.15
N ALA A 25 -10.31 -3.31 -27.22
CA ALA A 25 -11.59 -2.62 -27.33
C ALA A 25 -12.15 -2.69 -28.77
N SER A 26 -12.23 -3.92 -29.34
CA SER A 26 -12.87 -4.17 -30.62
C SER A 26 -14.38 -4.09 -30.50
N ALA A 27 -15.08 -3.86 -31.62
CA ALA A 27 -16.53 -3.81 -31.63
C ALA A 27 -17.17 -5.07 -31.04
N ASP A 28 -16.62 -6.25 -31.33
CA ASP A 28 -17.10 -7.53 -30.79
C ASP A 28 -16.93 -7.62 -29.26
N ASN A 29 -15.78 -7.26 -28.75
CA ASN A 29 -15.51 -7.31 -27.30
C ASN A 29 -16.34 -6.28 -26.55
N LEU A 30 -16.53 -5.08 -27.10
CA LEU A 30 -17.40 -4.06 -26.54
C LEU A 30 -18.87 -4.53 -26.53
N LEU A 31 -19.31 -5.17 -27.59
CA LEU A 31 -20.67 -5.74 -27.69
C LEU A 31 -20.87 -6.85 -26.63
N ILE A 32 -19.89 -7.72 -26.43
CA ILE A 32 -19.94 -8.76 -25.40
C ILE A 32 -20.04 -8.12 -24.01
N ALA A 33 -19.17 -7.16 -23.73
CA ALA A 33 -19.17 -6.44 -22.46
C ALA A 33 -20.52 -5.75 -22.21
N GLN A 34 -21.07 -5.07 -23.23
CA GLN A 34 -22.39 -4.43 -23.16
C GLN A 34 -23.51 -5.44 -22.88
N LYS A 35 -23.53 -6.58 -23.57
CA LYS A 35 -24.53 -7.62 -23.32
C LYS A 35 -24.48 -8.12 -21.88
N LEU A 36 -23.29 -8.41 -21.35
CA LEU A 36 -23.14 -8.85 -19.96
C LEU A 36 -23.61 -7.77 -18.98
N ILE A 37 -23.25 -6.51 -19.19
CA ILE A 37 -23.72 -5.40 -18.34
C ILE A 37 -25.24 -5.33 -18.34
N THR A 38 -25.86 -5.42 -19.52
CA THR A 38 -27.33 -5.39 -19.68
C THR A 38 -28.01 -6.54 -18.93
N GLU A 39 -27.41 -7.74 -18.87
CA GLU A 39 -27.94 -8.85 -18.06
C GLU A 39 -27.98 -8.50 -16.56
N PHE A 40 -26.92 -7.90 -16.04
CA PHE A 40 -26.89 -7.47 -14.64
C PHE A 40 -27.88 -6.32 -14.36
N GLU A 41 -28.00 -5.34 -15.27
CA GLU A 41 -28.99 -4.26 -15.16
C GLU A 41 -30.42 -4.79 -15.22
N SER A 42 -30.69 -5.74 -16.13
CA SER A 42 -32.00 -6.39 -16.23
C SER A 42 -32.34 -7.15 -14.95
N SER A 43 -31.37 -7.90 -14.40
CA SER A 43 -31.55 -8.65 -13.17
C SER A 43 -31.81 -7.72 -11.97
N TYR A 44 -31.09 -6.60 -11.89
CA TYR A 44 -31.30 -5.58 -10.87
C TYR A 44 -32.70 -4.96 -10.95
N ASN A 45 -33.12 -4.55 -12.16
CA ASN A 45 -34.42 -3.91 -12.38
C ASN A 45 -35.59 -4.85 -12.07
N LYS A 46 -35.45 -6.14 -12.39
CA LYS A 46 -36.46 -7.16 -12.13
C LYS A 46 -36.40 -7.78 -10.75
N LYS A 47 -35.40 -7.43 -9.93
CA LYS A 47 -35.11 -8.03 -8.62
C LYS A 47 -35.03 -9.57 -8.70
N GLU A 48 -34.31 -10.07 -9.69
CA GLU A 48 -34.15 -11.50 -9.90
C GLU A 48 -33.20 -12.11 -8.88
N THR A 49 -33.30 -13.42 -8.72
CA THR A 49 -32.39 -14.16 -7.85
C THR A 49 -31.00 -14.33 -8.48
N LYS A 50 -29.99 -14.49 -7.63
CA LYS A 50 -28.62 -14.78 -8.10
C LYS A 50 -28.57 -16.04 -8.97
N GLY A 51 -29.32 -17.10 -8.59
CA GLY A 51 -29.41 -18.33 -9.36
C GLY A 51 -29.97 -18.15 -10.76
N ASP A 52 -31.01 -17.31 -10.94
CA ASP A 52 -31.57 -17.05 -12.25
C ASP A 52 -30.64 -16.21 -13.13
N LEU A 53 -29.95 -15.23 -12.55
CA LEU A 53 -28.89 -14.49 -13.23
C LEU A 53 -27.77 -15.43 -13.67
N GLN A 54 -27.27 -16.30 -12.77
CA GLN A 54 -26.18 -17.25 -13.08
C GLN A 54 -26.56 -18.23 -14.19
N LYS A 55 -27.80 -18.73 -14.25
CA LYS A 55 -28.29 -19.58 -15.35
C LYS A 55 -28.17 -18.88 -16.71
N ARG A 56 -28.52 -17.60 -16.78
CA ARG A 56 -28.38 -16.82 -18.02
C ARG A 56 -26.92 -16.56 -18.38
N LEU A 57 -26.11 -16.20 -17.41
CA LEU A 57 -24.67 -15.96 -17.60
C LEU A 57 -23.94 -17.23 -18.07
N PHE A 58 -24.34 -18.41 -17.58
CA PHE A 58 -23.83 -19.71 -18.04
C PHE A 58 -24.05 -19.96 -19.53
N LEU A 59 -25.17 -19.46 -20.09
CA LEU A 59 -25.41 -19.55 -21.53
C LEU A 59 -24.40 -18.75 -22.36
N TYR A 60 -23.98 -17.57 -21.84
CA TYR A 60 -22.91 -16.80 -22.47
C TYR A 60 -21.58 -17.53 -22.42
N GLU A 61 -21.21 -18.12 -21.26
CA GLU A 61 -19.98 -18.90 -21.14
C GLU A 61 -19.89 -20.02 -22.17
N ASN A 62 -20.98 -20.71 -22.44
CA ASN A 62 -21.03 -21.82 -23.39
C ASN A 62 -21.11 -21.37 -24.85
N SER A 63 -21.59 -20.17 -25.12
CA SER A 63 -21.77 -19.65 -26.48
C SER A 63 -20.50 -19.05 -27.08
N TYR A 64 -19.49 -18.72 -26.25
CA TYR A 64 -18.25 -18.12 -26.69
C TYR A 64 -17.07 -19.07 -26.53
N SER A 65 -16.16 -19.08 -27.51
CA SER A 65 -14.97 -19.95 -27.49
C SER A 65 -13.99 -19.59 -26.35
N ASP A 66 -13.99 -18.32 -25.92
CA ASP A 66 -13.12 -17.82 -24.86
C ASP A 66 -13.87 -17.69 -23.52
N PHE A 67 -14.23 -18.84 -22.95
CA PHE A 67 -14.95 -18.89 -21.68
C PHE A 67 -14.22 -18.18 -20.52
N LYS A 68 -12.87 -18.14 -20.56
CA LYS A 68 -12.07 -17.45 -19.52
C LYS A 68 -12.26 -15.94 -19.56
N LEU A 69 -12.40 -15.35 -20.76
CA LEU A 69 -12.72 -13.94 -20.90
C LEU A 69 -14.11 -13.66 -20.32
N ILE A 70 -15.11 -14.43 -20.73
CA ILE A 70 -16.49 -14.24 -20.27
C ILE A 70 -16.59 -14.36 -18.76
N ARG A 71 -16.06 -15.44 -18.15
CA ARG A 71 -16.02 -15.62 -16.70
C ARG A 71 -15.26 -14.50 -15.98
N GLY A 72 -14.18 -14.03 -16.58
CA GLY A 72 -13.41 -12.91 -16.03
C GLY A 72 -14.21 -11.61 -15.99
N LEU A 73 -14.96 -11.30 -17.06
CA LEU A 73 -15.84 -10.14 -17.10
C LEU A 73 -17.01 -10.28 -16.11
N ILE A 74 -17.64 -11.47 -16.05
CA ILE A 74 -18.71 -11.78 -15.09
C ILE A 74 -18.20 -11.58 -13.65
N ALA A 75 -17.04 -12.14 -13.30
CA ALA A 75 -16.48 -12.01 -11.95
C ALA A 75 -16.17 -10.55 -11.56
N LEU A 76 -15.88 -9.69 -12.53
CA LEU A 76 -15.70 -8.25 -12.28
C LEU A 76 -17.04 -7.53 -12.10
N LEU A 77 -18.08 -7.92 -12.82
CA LEU A 77 -19.43 -7.38 -12.65
C LEU A 77 -20.05 -7.82 -11.33
N GLU A 78 -19.88 -9.09 -10.94
CA GLU A 78 -20.36 -9.60 -9.64
C GLU A 78 -19.79 -8.81 -8.45
N ARG A 79 -18.55 -8.32 -8.51
CA ARG A 79 -17.97 -7.45 -7.47
C ARG A 79 -18.64 -6.10 -7.36
N ARG A 80 -19.40 -5.70 -8.35
CA ARG A 80 -20.18 -4.46 -8.40
C ARG A 80 -21.61 -4.66 -7.95
N CYS A 81 -21.93 -5.87 -7.47
CA CYS A 81 -23.25 -6.28 -7.01
C CYS A 81 -23.29 -6.41 -5.50
N VAL A 82 -24.42 -6.04 -4.92
CA VAL A 82 -24.78 -6.39 -3.54
C VAL A 82 -25.97 -7.31 -3.60
N PHE A 83 -25.80 -8.52 -3.08
CA PHE A 83 -26.86 -9.51 -2.98
C PHE A 83 -27.35 -9.58 -1.55
N GLN A 84 -28.67 -9.61 -1.34
CA GLN A 84 -29.29 -9.71 -0.03
C GLN A 84 -30.38 -10.76 0.00
N ILE A 85 -30.71 -11.22 1.22
CA ILE A 85 -31.85 -12.09 1.44
C ILE A 85 -33.13 -11.32 1.06
N ASN A 86 -34.01 -11.97 0.33
CA ASN A 86 -35.28 -11.37 -0.08
C ASN A 86 -36.10 -10.91 1.14
N GLN A 87 -36.06 -9.62 1.41
CA GLN A 87 -36.77 -9.02 2.56
C GLN A 87 -38.29 -9.05 2.41
N PHE A 88 -38.82 -9.21 1.19
CA PHE A 88 -40.27 -9.38 1.00
C PHE A 88 -40.81 -10.64 1.68
N PHE A 89 -39.96 -11.65 1.87
CA PHE A 89 -40.30 -12.83 2.67
C PHE A 89 -39.96 -12.67 4.15
N SER A 90 -39.05 -11.78 4.51
CA SER A 90 -38.69 -11.48 5.90
C SER A 90 -39.45 -10.28 6.46
N SER A 91 -39.87 -9.34 5.62
CA SER A 91 -40.64 -8.13 6.00
C SER A 91 -42.15 -8.37 6.12
N GLY A 92 -42.58 -9.59 6.00
CA GLY A 92 -43.90 -10.02 6.50
C GLY A 92 -44.14 -9.68 8.01
N TYR A 93 -43.32 -8.77 8.55
CA TYR A 93 -43.50 -8.15 9.87
C TYR A 93 -44.70 -7.19 9.95
N GLU A 94 -45.29 -6.79 8.85
CA GLU A 94 -46.61 -6.16 8.89
C GLU A 94 -47.66 -7.24 9.06
N LYS A 95 -48.07 -7.42 10.33
CA LYS A 95 -49.25 -8.18 10.83
C LYS A 95 -49.72 -9.27 9.85
N ASN A 96 -49.02 -10.30 9.87
CA ASN A 96 -49.16 -11.65 9.37
C ASN A 96 -50.58 -12.11 9.01
N LYS A 97 -50.85 -12.16 7.73
CA LYS A 97 -51.85 -13.07 7.16
C LYS A 97 -51.42 -14.53 7.16
N PHE A 98 -50.10 -14.83 7.39
CA PHE A 98 -49.55 -16.16 7.14
C PHE A 98 -48.92 -16.86 8.34
N PHE A 99 -48.60 -16.16 9.46
CA PHE A 99 -48.04 -16.78 10.66
C PHE A 99 -48.73 -16.31 11.92
N SER A 100 -49.12 -17.24 12.75
CA SER A 100 -49.62 -16.97 14.13
C SER A 100 -48.47 -16.72 15.12
N THR A 101 -47.23 -17.02 14.76
CA THR A 101 -45.99 -16.88 15.54
C THR A 101 -44.96 -16.05 14.77
N PRO A 102 -43.90 -15.52 15.41
CA PRO A 102 -42.80 -14.84 14.72
C PRO A 102 -42.22 -15.74 13.61
N ILE A 103 -41.99 -15.17 12.43
CA ILE A 103 -41.46 -15.91 11.25
C ILE A 103 -40.11 -16.51 11.63
N PRO A 104 -39.94 -17.82 11.54
CA PRO A 104 -38.65 -18.45 11.79
C PRO A 104 -37.64 -18.06 10.69
N THR A 105 -36.37 -17.88 11.06
CA THR A 105 -35.31 -17.77 10.07
C THR A 105 -35.21 -19.06 9.25
N SER A 106 -34.67 -19.00 8.00
CA SER A 106 -34.47 -20.21 7.19
C SER A 106 -33.69 -21.30 7.94
N PHE A 107 -32.71 -20.91 8.74
CA PHE A 107 -31.97 -21.84 9.59
C PHE A 107 -32.84 -22.48 10.67
N SER A 108 -33.63 -21.69 11.42
CA SER A 108 -34.51 -22.23 12.48
C SER A 108 -35.62 -23.08 11.89
N LEU A 109 -36.16 -22.71 10.72
CA LEU A 109 -37.15 -23.53 10.02
C LEU A 109 -36.59 -24.90 9.60
N ARG A 110 -35.39 -24.92 9.02
CA ARG A 110 -34.71 -26.18 8.70
C ARG A 110 -34.52 -27.05 9.94
N LYS A 111 -34.14 -26.46 11.06
CA LYS A 111 -33.98 -27.17 12.32
C LYS A 111 -35.28 -27.83 12.77
N VAL A 112 -36.41 -27.09 12.75
CA VAL A 112 -37.73 -27.63 13.10
C VAL A 112 -38.12 -28.76 12.14
N LEU A 113 -37.96 -28.59 10.81
CA LEU A 113 -38.26 -29.62 9.82
C LEU A 113 -37.43 -30.89 10.04
N PHE A 114 -36.14 -30.77 10.39
CA PHE A 114 -35.27 -31.90 10.66
C PHE A 114 -35.62 -32.60 11.99
N GLU A 115 -35.98 -31.84 13.03
CA GLU A 115 -36.44 -32.42 14.29
C GLU A 115 -37.74 -33.20 14.10
N GLU A 116 -38.71 -32.66 13.33
CA GLU A 116 -39.96 -33.38 13.04
C GLU A 116 -39.71 -34.61 12.13
N SER A 117 -38.81 -34.49 11.17
CA SER A 117 -38.37 -35.64 10.34
C SER A 117 -37.74 -36.73 11.18
N SER A 118 -36.91 -36.35 12.18
CA SER A 118 -36.29 -37.31 13.11
C SER A 118 -37.32 -38.07 13.95
N LYS A 119 -38.38 -37.37 14.41
CA LYS A 119 -39.44 -38.01 15.21
C LYS A 119 -40.35 -38.93 14.40
N ARG A 120 -40.62 -38.61 13.13
CA ARG A 120 -41.58 -39.28 12.24
C ARG A 120 -40.94 -40.27 11.28
N GLY A 121 -39.61 -40.35 11.27
CA GLY A 121 -38.80 -41.14 10.36
C GLY A 121 -38.39 -40.35 9.12
N LEU A 122 -37.23 -40.72 8.55
CA LEU A 122 -36.69 -40.04 7.37
C LEU A 122 -37.66 -40.13 6.20
N PRO A 123 -37.96 -38.98 5.51
CA PRO A 123 -38.83 -38.95 4.35
C PRO A 123 -38.09 -39.56 3.15
N LEU A 124 -38.34 -40.84 2.88
CA LEU A 124 -37.73 -41.56 1.76
C LEU A 124 -38.44 -41.30 0.42
N ASP A 125 -39.65 -40.74 0.48
CA ASP A 125 -40.47 -40.40 -0.68
C ASP A 125 -41.13 -38.99 -0.55
N HIS A 126 -41.61 -38.46 -1.66
CA HIS A 126 -42.24 -37.13 -1.68
C HIS A 126 -43.49 -37.06 -0.78
N THR A 127 -44.26 -38.15 -0.68
CA THR A 127 -45.50 -38.17 0.12
C THR A 127 -45.24 -38.04 1.58
N LYS A 128 -44.16 -38.67 2.11
CA LYS A 128 -43.74 -38.51 3.50
C LYS A 128 -43.18 -37.14 3.76
N ARG A 129 -42.39 -36.61 2.83
CA ARG A 129 -41.87 -35.24 2.92
C ARG A 129 -43.03 -34.23 3.01
N ASP A 130 -43.99 -34.32 2.13
CA ASP A 130 -45.12 -33.39 2.08
C ASP A 130 -45.98 -33.44 3.35
N LYS A 131 -46.14 -34.62 3.97
CA LYS A 131 -46.80 -34.74 5.29
C LYS A 131 -46.04 -34.01 6.40
N ILE A 132 -44.71 -34.05 6.41
CA ILE A 132 -43.92 -33.31 7.39
C ILE A 132 -44.07 -31.82 7.15
N PHE A 133 -44.00 -31.37 5.91
CA PHE A 133 -44.21 -29.95 5.58
C PHE A 133 -45.61 -29.47 5.93
N GLN A 134 -46.66 -30.26 5.63
CA GLN A 134 -48.05 -29.95 6.01
C GLN A 134 -48.21 -29.83 7.53
N TYR A 135 -47.60 -30.73 8.28
CA TYR A 135 -47.63 -30.67 9.72
C TYR A 135 -46.97 -29.41 10.28
N VAL A 136 -45.74 -29.12 9.85
CA VAL A 136 -45.03 -27.91 10.30
C VAL A 136 -45.73 -26.64 9.83
N ALA A 137 -46.33 -26.65 8.63
CA ALA A 137 -47.11 -25.56 8.11
C ALA A 137 -48.34 -25.28 8.98
N SER A 138 -49.06 -26.33 9.44
CA SER A 138 -50.20 -26.21 10.32
C SER A 138 -49.81 -25.66 11.69
N GLU A 139 -48.70 -26.11 12.27
CA GLU A 139 -48.16 -25.61 13.54
C GLU A 139 -47.76 -24.12 13.49
N LEU A 140 -47.18 -23.71 12.36
CA LEU A 140 -46.79 -22.32 12.15
C LEU A 140 -47.92 -21.43 11.59
N GLY A 141 -49.07 -22.00 11.28
CA GLY A 141 -50.23 -21.27 10.70
C GLY A 141 -49.96 -20.70 9.32
N THR A 142 -49.27 -21.42 8.45
CA THR A 142 -48.87 -20.96 7.11
C THR A 142 -49.10 -22.02 6.03
N GLU A 143 -48.88 -21.65 4.75
CA GLU A 143 -48.98 -22.57 3.62
C GLU A 143 -47.70 -23.35 3.38
N THR A 144 -47.81 -24.62 2.95
CA THR A 144 -46.68 -25.50 2.69
C THR A 144 -45.74 -24.92 1.60
N ASN A 145 -46.29 -24.37 0.53
CA ASN A 145 -45.49 -23.75 -0.54
C ASN A 145 -44.66 -22.56 -0.07
N TYR A 146 -45.14 -21.85 0.96
CA TYR A 146 -44.42 -20.73 1.55
C TYR A 146 -43.24 -21.23 2.38
N LEU A 147 -43.43 -22.29 3.15
CA LEU A 147 -42.35 -22.92 3.94
C LEU A 147 -41.23 -23.45 3.04
N GLU A 148 -41.56 -24.06 1.91
CA GLU A 148 -40.55 -24.55 0.98
C GLU A 148 -39.66 -23.44 0.46
N LYS A 149 -40.21 -22.29 0.12
CA LYS A 149 -39.46 -21.11 -0.31
C LYS A 149 -38.65 -20.54 0.84
N LEU A 150 -39.24 -20.35 2.01
CA LEU A 150 -38.59 -19.79 3.19
C LEU A 150 -37.39 -20.62 3.65
N MET A 151 -37.46 -21.93 3.50
CA MET A 151 -36.40 -22.87 3.90
C MET A 151 -35.05 -22.60 3.20
N TRP A 152 -35.08 -22.02 2.00
CA TRP A 152 -33.90 -21.85 1.15
C TRP A 152 -33.49 -20.38 0.92
N LEU A 153 -34.20 -19.40 1.49
CA LEU A 153 -33.96 -17.97 1.23
C LEU A 153 -32.57 -17.48 1.59
N ASP A 154 -31.88 -18.15 2.50
CA ASP A 154 -30.53 -17.84 2.91
C ASP A 154 -29.44 -18.50 2.03
N GLN A 155 -29.84 -19.36 1.11
CA GLN A 155 -28.91 -19.94 0.13
C GLN A 155 -28.55 -18.94 -0.94
N GLU A 156 -27.33 -19.04 -1.43
CA GLU A 156 -26.73 -18.11 -2.38
C GLU A 156 -27.57 -17.93 -3.66
N ASP A 157 -28.16 -19.01 -4.16
CA ASP A 157 -28.99 -18.98 -5.37
C ASP A 157 -30.28 -18.19 -5.22
N TYR A 158 -30.78 -18.02 -3.99
CA TYR A 158 -32.05 -17.30 -3.68
C TYR A 158 -31.82 -15.86 -3.26
N LEU A 159 -30.59 -15.42 -3.13
CA LEU A 159 -30.29 -14.02 -2.84
C LEU A 159 -30.75 -13.15 -4.01
N ILE A 160 -31.31 -11.99 -3.69
CA ILE A 160 -31.76 -11.01 -4.69
C ILE A 160 -30.65 -9.98 -4.93
N LEU A 161 -30.50 -9.58 -6.18
CA LEU A 161 -29.63 -8.47 -6.54
C LEU A 161 -30.26 -7.16 -6.10
N GLU A 162 -29.78 -6.61 -4.98
CA GLU A 162 -30.30 -5.38 -4.38
C GLU A 162 -29.70 -4.13 -4.99
N SER A 163 -28.41 -4.14 -5.28
CA SER A 163 -27.75 -3.03 -5.95
C SER A 163 -26.74 -3.51 -6.98
N PHE A 164 -26.63 -2.76 -8.05
CA PHE A 164 -25.64 -2.94 -9.09
C PHE A 164 -25.08 -1.59 -9.51
N SER A 165 -23.76 -1.42 -9.40
CA SER A 165 -23.06 -0.25 -9.89
C SER A 165 -22.66 -0.47 -11.34
N SER A 166 -23.45 0.03 -12.30
CA SER A 166 -23.20 -0.12 -13.73
C SER A 166 -21.86 0.53 -14.15
N ILE A 167 -21.32 0.08 -15.27
CA ILE A 167 -20.04 0.53 -15.82
C ILE A 167 -20.11 0.54 -17.34
N GLU A 168 -19.38 1.45 -17.99
CA GLU A 168 -19.27 1.44 -19.44
C GLU A 168 -18.44 0.24 -19.95
N PRO A 169 -18.79 -0.34 -21.13
CA PRO A 169 -18.09 -1.51 -21.68
C PRO A 169 -16.59 -1.32 -21.82
N ILE A 170 -16.15 -0.14 -22.26
CA ILE A 170 -14.74 0.17 -22.46
C ILE A 170 -13.98 0.16 -21.11
N HIS A 171 -14.58 0.67 -20.06
CA HIS A 171 -14.00 0.66 -18.73
C HIS A 171 -13.95 -0.75 -18.13
N LEU A 172 -14.99 -1.58 -18.38
CA LEU A 172 -14.99 -2.97 -17.96
C LEU A 172 -13.84 -3.75 -18.59
N LEU A 173 -13.58 -3.57 -19.91
CA LEU A 173 -12.44 -4.19 -20.58
C LEU A 173 -11.10 -3.69 -20.02
N GLY A 174 -10.99 -2.41 -19.70
CA GLY A 174 -9.81 -1.83 -19.07
C GLY A 174 -9.53 -2.45 -17.69
N ILE A 175 -10.54 -2.55 -16.82
CA ILE A 175 -10.43 -3.20 -15.50
C ILE A 175 -10.08 -4.69 -15.66
N TYR A 176 -10.61 -5.37 -16.68
CA TYR A 176 -10.26 -6.75 -16.99
C TYR A 176 -8.78 -6.87 -17.32
N ASN A 177 -8.24 -6.03 -18.21
CA ASN A 177 -6.82 -6.03 -18.58
C ASN A 177 -5.92 -5.74 -17.39
N LEU A 178 -6.29 -4.76 -16.56
CA LEU A 178 -5.59 -4.47 -15.33
C LEU A 178 -5.58 -5.68 -14.38
N SER A 179 -6.76 -6.28 -14.17
CA SER A 179 -6.90 -7.46 -13.30
C SER A 179 -6.11 -8.66 -13.81
N LEU A 180 -6.01 -8.82 -15.12
CA LEU A 180 -5.20 -9.86 -15.77
C LEU A 180 -3.69 -9.63 -15.49
N LEU A 181 -3.22 -8.39 -15.65
CA LEU A 181 -1.84 -8.00 -15.35
C LEU A 181 -1.51 -8.20 -13.86
N GLN A 182 -2.39 -7.75 -12.97
CA GLN A 182 -2.25 -7.94 -11.54
C GLN A 182 -2.15 -9.43 -11.16
N THR A 183 -2.99 -10.28 -11.76
CA THR A 183 -2.99 -11.73 -11.50
C THR A 183 -1.72 -12.40 -12.03
N LEU A 184 -1.19 -11.95 -13.17
CA LEU A 184 0.08 -12.45 -13.70
C LEU A 184 1.24 -12.11 -12.75
N LEU A 185 1.34 -10.86 -12.34
CA LEU A 185 2.43 -10.38 -11.49
C LEU A 185 2.36 -10.91 -10.05
N PHE A 186 1.21 -11.40 -9.61
CA PHE A 186 1.07 -12.11 -8.35
C PHE A 186 1.97 -13.36 -8.27
N ASN A 187 2.31 -13.97 -9.40
CA ASN A 187 3.21 -15.12 -9.51
C ASN A 187 4.67 -14.75 -9.84
N SER A 188 5.07 -13.52 -9.58
CA SER A 188 6.43 -13.05 -9.81
C SER A 188 7.39 -13.43 -8.68
N VAL A 189 8.64 -13.75 -9.07
CA VAL A 189 9.78 -13.91 -8.15
C VAL A 189 10.45 -12.58 -7.93
N ASN A 190 10.60 -11.81 -9.00
CA ASN A 190 11.08 -10.43 -8.98
C ASN A 190 10.13 -9.57 -9.82
N PHE A 191 10.08 -8.31 -9.49
CA PHE A 191 9.29 -7.32 -10.17
C PHE A 191 10.08 -6.02 -10.25
N GLU A 192 10.38 -5.59 -11.46
CA GLU A 192 11.10 -4.36 -11.72
C GLU A 192 10.22 -3.45 -12.58
N PHE A 193 10.19 -2.19 -12.27
CA PHE A 193 9.56 -1.21 -13.13
C PHE A 193 10.43 0.04 -13.28
N THR A 194 10.27 0.69 -14.42
CA THR A 194 10.90 1.98 -14.73
C THR A 194 9.82 3.02 -14.96
N ILE A 195 9.96 4.19 -14.37
CA ILE A 195 9.11 5.35 -14.63
C ILE A 195 10.02 6.46 -15.12
N LYS A 196 9.63 7.09 -16.24
CA LYS A 196 10.28 8.31 -16.69
C LYS A 196 9.78 9.48 -15.85
N GLY A 197 10.69 10.37 -15.45
CA GLY A 197 10.43 11.49 -14.57
C GLY A 197 9.18 12.29 -14.90
N GLY A 198 8.60 12.90 -13.90
CA GLY A 198 7.33 13.62 -13.91
C GLY A 198 6.75 13.65 -12.50
N THR A 199 5.57 14.20 -12.31
CA THR A 199 4.97 14.37 -10.98
C THR A 199 4.54 13.06 -10.29
N ASN A 200 4.28 12.00 -11.06
CA ASN A 200 3.66 10.77 -10.54
C ASN A 200 4.63 9.81 -9.82
N TRP A 201 5.95 9.90 -10.08
CA TRP A 201 6.92 8.98 -9.48
C TRP A 201 6.93 9.06 -7.94
N LYS A 202 6.80 10.27 -7.37
CA LYS A 202 6.72 10.46 -5.91
C LYS A 202 5.52 9.71 -5.31
N GLN A 203 4.36 9.75 -5.96
CA GLN A 203 3.16 9.04 -5.51
C GLN A 203 3.35 7.52 -5.57
N VAL A 204 3.99 7.00 -6.62
CA VAL A 204 4.28 5.56 -6.73
C VAL A 204 5.20 5.12 -5.60
N LEU A 205 6.30 5.85 -5.35
CA LEU A 205 7.24 5.52 -4.28
C LEU A 205 6.62 5.61 -2.88
N ARG A 206 5.81 6.64 -2.63
CA ARG A 206 5.03 6.73 -1.37
C ARG A 206 4.08 5.56 -1.21
N THR A 207 3.43 5.13 -2.28
CA THR A 207 2.53 3.97 -2.24
C THR A 207 3.30 2.68 -1.93
N ILE A 208 4.45 2.46 -2.57
CA ILE A 208 5.32 1.31 -2.32
C ILE A 208 5.75 1.27 -0.86
N LYS A 209 6.18 2.41 -0.32
CA LYS A 209 6.61 2.54 1.06
C LYS A 209 5.45 2.31 2.03
N ARG A 210 4.30 2.97 1.81
CA ARG A 210 3.10 2.80 2.64
C ARG A 210 2.59 1.36 2.69
N PHE A 211 2.80 0.59 1.61
CA PHE A 211 2.47 -0.83 1.57
C PHE A 211 3.57 -1.72 2.16
N GLY A 212 4.65 -1.15 2.67
CA GLY A 212 5.74 -1.91 3.24
C GLY A 212 6.39 -2.88 2.25
N LEU A 213 6.48 -2.54 0.98
CA LEU A 213 7.09 -3.40 -0.03
C LEU A 213 8.62 -3.34 0.05
N MET A 214 9.26 -4.47 -0.16
CA MET A 214 10.72 -4.57 -0.20
C MET A 214 11.23 -4.08 -1.55
N TYR A 215 11.78 -2.89 -1.59
CA TYR A 215 12.19 -2.24 -2.84
C TYR A 215 13.65 -1.77 -2.85
N ASN A 216 14.19 -1.65 -4.05
CA ASN A 216 15.47 -1.01 -4.33
C ASN A 216 15.31 0.00 -5.47
N LEU A 217 15.81 1.21 -5.27
CA LEU A 217 15.74 2.29 -6.26
C LEU A 217 17.12 2.54 -6.85
N GLN A 218 17.15 2.72 -8.18
CA GLN A 218 18.36 3.05 -8.93
C GLN A 218 18.03 4.09 -10.01
N LYS A 219 18.99 4.96 -10.30
CA LYS A 219 18.94 5.87 -11.44
C LYS A 219 19.49 5.19 -12.67
N THR A 220 18.86 5.37 -13.83
CA THR A 220 19.46 4.97 -15.10
C THR A 220 20.48 6.04 -15.51
N GLN A 221 21.77 5.71 -15.44
CA GLN A 221 22.78 6.56 -16.04
C GLN A 221 22.65 6.50 -17.57
N LYS A 222 22.42 7.63 -18.23
CA LYS A 222 22.58 7.74 -19.69
C LYS A 222 24.08 7.59 -19.99
N ASN A 223 24.40 6.61 -20.81
CA ASN A 223 25.74 6.31 -21.35
C ASN A 223 26.75 5.74 -20.35
N LEU A 224 26.66 4.45 -20.14
CA LEU A 224 27.86 3.62 -19.96
C LEU A 224 27.59 2.31 -20.69
N ASP A 225 28.33 2.14 -21.78
CA ASP A 225 28.44 0.87 -22.48
C ASP A 225 28.78 -0.24 -21.49
N ASN A 226 27.97 -1.27 -21.49
CA ASN A 226 28.11 -2.64 -20.99
C ASN A 226 29.40 -2.99 -20.19
N LYS A 227 29.73 -2.25 -19.12
CA LYS A 227 30.70 -2.73 -18.12
C LYS A 227 30.23 -2.32 -16.74
N PHE A 228 30.08 -3.30 -15.86
CA PHE A 228 29.88 -3.05 -14.43
C PHE A 228 30.99 -2.11 -13.95
N PRO A 229 30.67 -1.02 -13.24
CA PRO A 229 31.69 -0.13 -12.70
C PRO A 229 32.50 -0.89 -11.65
N THR A 230 33.76 -1.12 -11.95
CA THR A 230 34.73 -1.55 -10.96
C THR A 230 34.96 -0.42 -9.96
N GLU A 231 35.27 -0.75 -8.72
CA GLU A 231 35.43 0.14 -7.55
C GLU A 231 36.34 1.39 -7.73
N ILE A 232 36.94 1.59 -8.86
CA ILE A 232 38.00 2.59 -9.10
C ILE A 232 37.45 3.98 -9.51
N GLN A 233 36.18 4.11 -9.94
CA GLN A 233 35.64 5.41 -10.41
C GLN A 233 34.95 6.26 -9.33
N TYR A 234 34.92 5.82 -8.09
CA TYR A 234 34.22 6.52 -6.99
C TYR A 234 34.96 7.73 -6.41
N ASN A 235 36.24 7.92 -6.73
CA ASN A 235 37.09 8.93 -6.10
C ASN A 235 37.03 10.33 -6.74
N GLN A 236 36.19 10.56 -7.76
CA GLN A 236 36.16 11.85 -8.48
C GLN A 236 34.88 12.68 -8.26
N ILE A 237 33.88 12.17 -7.54
CA ILE A 237 32.69 12.94 -7.19
C ILE A 237 32.79 13.32 -5.71
N GLY A 238 32.90 14.61 -5.44
CA GLY A 238 33.02 15.13 -4.08
C GLY A 238 31.80 14.76 -3.19
N PRO A 239 31.95 14.84 -1.86
CA PRO A 239 31.02 14.29 -0.88
C PRO A 239 29.79 15.21 -0.62
N ASN A 240 29.14 15.72 -1.65
CA ASN A 240 27.96 16.56 -1.47
C ASN A 240 26.69 15.73 -1.64
N LEU A 241 25.90 15.64 -0.57
CA LEU A 241 24.50 15.23 -0.62
C LEU A 241 23.73 16.27 -1.43
N VAL A 242 23.01 15.82 -2.46
CA VAL A 242 22.31 16.69 -3.42
C VAL A 242 21.04 17.25 -2.75
N ASP A 243 20.96 18.57 -2.64
CA ASP A 243 19.81 19.29 -2.05
C ASP A 243 18.64 19.46 -3.05
N GLY A 244 17.47 19.86 -2.55
CA GLY A 244 16.15 19.80 -3.20
C GLY A 244 16.00 20.33 -4.63
N ASP A 245 16.80 21.29 -5.11
CA ASP A 245 16.71 21.82 -6.49
C ASP A 245 17.44 20.94 -7.51
N ASP A 246 18.49 20.25 -7.09
CA ASP A 246 19.16 19.21 -7.87
C ASP A 246 18.31 17.94 -8.01
N LEU A 247 17.39 17.70 -7.09
CA LEU A 247 16.41 16.61 -7.17
C LEU A 247 15.53 16.71 -8.42
N LYS A 248 15.16 17.91 -8.87
CA LYS A 248 14.38 18.09 -10.10
C LYS A 248 15.14 17.66 -11.34
N SER A 249 16.44 17.93 -11.42
CA SER A 249 17.30 17.46 -12.51
C SER A 249 17.55 15.95 -12.46
N TYR A 250 17.67 15.41 -11.25
CA TYR A 250 17.88 13.98 -11.01
C TYR A 250 16.71 13.13 -11.50
N PHE A 251 15.49 13.58 -11.24
CA PHE A 251 14.27 12.84 -11.58
C PHE A 251 13.70 13.14 -12.98
N ASN A 252 14.36 13.96 -13.78
CA ASN A 252 14.11 14.03 -15.22
C ASN A 252 14.59 12.77 -15.96
N ASP A 253 15.43 11.95 -15.33
CA ASP A 253 15.88 10.66 -15.86
C ASP A 253 14.94 9.52 -15.43
N ASN A 254 15.14 8.36 -16.04
CA ASN A 254 14.36 7.16 -15.70
C ASN A 254 14.75 6.64 -14.32
N ILE A 255 13.76 6.38 -13.47
CA ILE A 255 13.93 5.72 -12.18
C ILE A 255 13.58 4.25 -12.33
N ILE A 256 14.52 3.39 -11.95
CA ILE A 256 14.33 1.94 -11.89
C ILE A 256 14.03 1.57 -10.45
N CYS A 257 12.91 0.91 -10.21
CA CYS A 257 12.54 0.35 -8.93
C CYS A 257 12.40 -1.16 -9.05
N SER A 258 13.22 -1.90 -8.31
CA SER A 258 13.13 -3.35 -8.20
C SER A 258 12.44 -3.71 -6.91
N ILE A 259 11.41 -4.56 -6.96
CA ILE A 259 10.65 -5.06 -5.82
C ILE A 259 10.81 -6.57 -5.75
N ASP A 260 11.05 -7.11 -4.57
CA ASP A 260 11.05 -8.56 -4.36
C ASP A 260 9.64 -9.10 -4.62
N GLY A 261 9.50 -10.08 -5.50
CA GLY A 261 8.20 -10.62 -5.88
C GLY A 261 7.59 -11.50 -4.78
N PRO A 262 6.29 -11.79 -4.84
CA PRO A 262 5.59 -12.57 -3.82
C PRO A 262 6.18 -13.95 -3.60
N LEU A 263 6.67 -14.59 -4.65
CA LEU A 263 7.24 -15.94 -4.58
C LEU A 263 8.67 -15.99 -4.07
N SER A 264 9.34 -14.85 -3.89
CA SER A 264 10.65 -14.78 -3.22
C SER A 264 10.54 -14.83 -1.68
N ILE A 265 9.32 -14.66 -1.13
CA ILE A 265 9.07 -14.48 0.30
C ILE A 265 8.28 -15.67 0.84
N PHE A 266 8.88 -16.47 1.72
CA PHE A 266 8.28 -17.73 2.21
C PHE A 266 7.05 -17.59 3.13
N LYS A 267 6.86 -16.46 3.84
CA LYS A 267 5.86 -16.35 4.91
C LYS A 267 4.65 -15.43 4.65
N LEU A 268 4.70 -14.57 3.64
CA LEU A 268 3.68 -13.53 3.43
C LEU A 268 3.14 -13.46 1.99
N THR A 269 3.24 -14.54 1.25
CA THR A 269 3.08 -14.59 -0.21
C THR A 269 1.76 -13.97 -0.69
N ASN A 270 0.62 -14.34 -0.11
CA ASN A 270 -0.68 -13.85 -0.59
C ASN A 270 -0.91 -12.36 -0.27
N LYS A 271 -0.66 -11.94 0.97
CA LYS A 271 -0.82 -10.53 1.38
C LYS A 271 0.12 -9.62 0.59
N TYR A 272 1.37 -10.03 0.47
CA TYR A 272 2.40 -9.27 -0.23
C TYR A 272 2.10 -9.15 -1.74
N GLY A 273 1.62 -10.22 -2.38
CA GLY A 273 1.19 -10.20 -3.78
C GLY A 273 0.02 -9.25 -4.02
N ILE A 274 -0.93 -9.17 -3.09
CA ILE A 274 -2.03 -8.20 -3.15
C ILE A 274 -1.49 -6.75 -3.09
N LEU A 275 -0.48 -6.50 -2.27
CA LEU A 275 0.12 -5.17 -2.15
C LEU A 275 0.84 -4.75 -3.43
N ILE A 276 1.60 -5.65 -4.05
CA ILE A 276 2.20 -5.42 -5.37
C ILE A 276 1.10 -5.11 -6.39
N ALA A 277 0.04 -5.92 -6.43
CA ALA A 277 -1.08 -5.70 -7.33
C ALA A 277 -1.72 -4.30 -7.17
N LYS A 278 -1.76 -3.76 -5.96
CA LYS A 278 -2.26 -2.39 -5.67
C LYS A 278 -1.33 -1.28 -6.15
N VAL A 279 -0.04 -1.54 -6.37
CA VAL A 279 0.90 -0.54 -6.91
C VAL A 279 0.80 -0.44 -8.43
N ILE A 280 0.47 -1.52 -9.12
CA ILE A 280 0.44 -1.59 -10.60
C ILE A 280 -0.36 -0.46 -11.24
N PRO A 281 -1.60 -0.14 -10.79
CA PRO A 281 -2.36 0.98 -11.33
C PRO A 281 -1.59 2.30 -11.29
N LYS A 282 -0.88 2.59 -10.22
CA LYS A 282 -0.10 3.82 -10.08
C LYS A 282 1.10 3.86 -11.03
N ILE A 283 1.69 2.69 -11.33
CA ILE A 283 2.79 2.60 -12.30
C ILE A 283 2.27 2.88 -13.71
N ILE A 284 1.19 2.23 -14.12
CA ILE A 284 0.65 2.36 -15.48
C ILE A 284 -0.03 3.72 -15.75
N SER A 285 -0.40 4.47 -14.69
CA SER A 285 -0.90 5.85 -14.84
C SER A 285 0.21 6.86 -15.11
N ALA A 286 1.49 6.47 -15.00
CA ALA A 286 2.61 7.34 -15.36
C ALA A 286 2.68 7.52 -16.89
N PHE A 287 3.16 8.70 -17.31
CA PHE A 287 3.24 9.04 -18.74
C PHE A 287 4.10 8.05 -19.55
N LYS A 288 5.23 7.64 -18.99
CA LYS A 288 6.13 6.66 -19.60
C LYS A 288 6.63 5.68 -18.56
N TRP A 289 6.37 4.41 -18.79
CA TRP A 289 6.71 3.34 -17.85
C TRP A 289 7.09 2.04 -18.56
N SER A 290 7.83 1.21 -17.89
CA SER A 290 8.04 -0.19 -18.29
C SER A 290 8.02 -1.10 -17.07
N ILE A 291 7.59 -2.34 -17.25
CA ILE A 291 7.53 -3.38 -16.23
C ILE A 291 8.28 -4.59 -16.75
N LYS A 292 9.15 -5.17 -15.93
CA LYS A 292 9.82 -6.45 -16.16
C LYS A 292 9.61 -7.34 -14.95
N ALA A 293 9.39 -8.62 -15.17
CA ALA A 293 9.23 -9.59 -14.08
C ALA A 293 9.65 -10.99 -14.52
N SER A 294 10.05 -11.81 -13.56
CA SER A 294 10.24 -13.24 -13.77
C SER A 294 9.06 -13.98 -13.12
N ILE A 295 8.25 -14.64 -13.93
CA ILE A 295 6.98 -15.26 -13.55
C ILE A 295 7.15 -16.77 -13.44
N ILE A 296 6.72 -17.36 -12.31
CA ILE A 296 6.61 -18.82 -12.18
C ILE A 296 5.24 -19.27 -12.64
N LYS A 297 5.23 -20.26 -13.53
CA LYS A 297 4.00 -20.95 -13.94
C LYS A 297 4.15 -22.46 -13.76
N ASN A 298 3.12 -23.08 -13.20
CA ASN A 298 3.01 -24.53 -13.15
C ASN A 298 2.68 -25.05 -14.55
N THR A 299 3.49 -25.98 -15.04
CA THR A 299 3.27 -26.69 -16.31
C THR A 299 3.19 -28.18 -16.05
N PHE A 300 2.79 -28.99 -17.02
CA PHE A 300 2.79 -30.45 -16.90
C PHE A 300 4.18 -31.02 -16.56
N SER A 301 5.26 -30.33 -16.95
CA SER A 301 6.65 -30.69 -16.65
C SER A 301 7.20 -30.02 -15.39
N GLY A 302 6.34 -29.50 -14.51
CA GLY A 302 6.72 -28.86 -13.25
C GLY A 302 6.70 -27.32 -13.34
N ARG A 303 7.30 -26.68 -12.34
CA ARG A 303 7.41 -25.22 -12.26
C ARG A 303 8.46 -24.70 -13.22
N LYS A 304 8.08 -23.74 -14.06
CA LYS A 304 9.00 -23.07 -15.00
C LYS A 304 8.97 -21.57 -14.79
N LEU A 305 10.14 -20.95 -14.97
CA LEU A 305 10.31 -19.52 -14.90
C LEU A 305 10.18 -18.93 -16.33
N TYR A 306 9.47 -17.82 -16.44
CA TYR A 306 9.25 -17.11 -17.69
C TYR A 306 9.54 -15.63 -17.50
N ASP A 307 10.14 -15.01 -18.49
CA ASP A 307 10.34 -13.58 -18.53
C ASP A 307 9.08 -12.87 -19.03
N PHE A 308 8.74 -11.81 -18.37
CA PHE A 308 7.66 -10.90 -18.73
C PHE A 308 8.19 -9.49 -18.89
N ASP A 309 7.82 -8.81 -19.96
CA ASP A 309 8.06 -7.39 -20.16
C ASP A 309 6.86 -6.70 -20.80
N LEU A 310 6.56 -5.49 -20.34
CA LEU A 310 5.49 -4.64 -20.83
C LEU A 310 5.91 -3.17 -20.67
N SER A 311 5.61 -2.33 -21.67
CA SER A 311 5.91 -0.90 -21.61
C SER A 311 4.80 -0.05 -22.20
N SER A 312 4.76 1.22 -21.82
CA SER A 312 3.86 2.22 -22.40
C SER A 312 4.02 2.38 -23.90
N ASP A 313 5.22 2.08 -24.45
CA ASP A 313 5.53 2.19 -25.88
C ASP A 313 4.97 1.02 -26.70
N SER A 314 4.50 -0.06 -26.06
CA SER A 314 3.98 -1.26 -26.74
C SER A 314 2.60 -1.08 -27.38
N LYS A 315 2.19 0.13 -27.73
CA LYS A 315 0.90 0.51 -28.37
C LYS A 315 -0.33 -0.10 -27.68
N VAL A 316 -0.32 -0.05 -26.35
CA VAL A 316 -1.32 -0.75 -25.59
C VAL A 316 -2.36 0.26 -25.12
N ASP A 317 -3.33 0.57 -26.00
CA ASP A 317 -4.55 1.31 -25.64
C ASP A 317 -5.43 0.56 -24.62
N PHE A 318 -4.91 -0.54 -24.07
CA PHE A 318 -5.63 -1.40 -23.12
C PHE A 318 -5.95 -0.71 -21.80
N PHE A 319 -5.17 0.32 -21.45
CA PHE A 319 -5.30 1.03 -20.18
C PHE A 319 -5.75 2.49 -20.35
N ASN A 320 -5.78 3.01 -21.58
CA ASN A 320 -6.09 4.43 -21.85
C ASN A 320 -7.54 4.83 -21.47
N SER A 321 -8.41 3.87 -21.32
CA SER A 321 -9.81 4.08 -20.90
C SER A 321 -9.98 4.17 -19.38
N ILE A 322 -8.88 4.00 -18.61
CA ILE A 322 -8.95 3.97 -17.16
C ILE A 322 -8.49 5.33 -16.62
N ASN A 323 -9.43 6.22 -16.32
CA ASN A 323 -9.15 7.50 -15.66
C ASN A 323 -8.77 7.27 -14.18
N ASP A 324 -7.94 8.16 -13.61
CA ASP A 324 -7.51 8.14 -12.20
C ASP A 324 -8.68 8.00 -11.19
N ARG A 325 -9.88 8.47 -11.55
CA ARG A 325 -11.09 8.37 -10.74
C ARG A 325 -11.57 6.92 -10.59
N PHE A 326 -11.59 6.15 -11.68
CA PHE A 326 -11.95 4.72 -11.66
C PHE A 326 -10.92 3.87 -10.92
N TYR A 327 -9.64 4.25 -10.99
CA TYR A 327 -8.60 3.59 -10.21
C TYR A 327 -8.81 3.73 -8.71
N ASN A 328 -9.16 4.92 -8.28
CA ASN A 328 -9.37 5.20 -6.87
C ASN A 328 -10.60 4.44 -6.35
N ASP A 329 -11.71 4.45 -7.07
CA ASP A 329 -12.91 3.72 -6.66
C ASP A 329 -12.67 2.20 -6.61
N TYR A 330 -12.01 1.64 -7.62
CA TYR A 330 -11.65 0.21 -7.65
C TYR A 330 -10.66 -0.21 -6.54
N LEU A 331 -9.76 0.69 -6.12
CA LEU A 331 -8.80 0.44 -5.06
C LEU A 331 -9.38 0.65 -3.66
N PHE A 332 -10.37 1.54 -3.52
CA PHE A 332 -10.95 1.89 -2.22
C PHE A 332 -12.03 0.93 -1.75
N GLU A 333 -12.78 0.28 -2.65
CA GLU A 333 -13.76 -0.75 -2.27
C GLU A 333 -13.11 -1.96 -1.60
N ASP A 334 -11.89 -2.34 -2.00
CA ASP A 334 -11.12 -3.44 -1.36
C ASP A 334 -10.31 -3.01 -0.11
N SER A 335 -10.17 -1.71 0.15
CA SER A 335 -9.30 -1.23 1.24
C SER A 335 -9.89 -1.40 2.64
N ASN A 336 -11.20 -1.61 2.76
CA ASN A 336 -11.87 -1.82 4.06
C ASN A 336 -11.67 -3.24 4.64
N SER A 337 -11.14 -4.20 3.87
CA SER A 337 -11.04 -5.60 4.30
C SER A 337 -9.65 -6.06 4.72
N ILE A 338 -8.60 -5.27 4.48
CA ILE A 338 -7.24 -5.63 4.89
C ILE A 338 -6.71 -4.57 5.84
N ASN A 339 -6.65 -4.88 7.13
CA ASN A 339 -5.88 -4.11 8.11
C ASN A 339 -4.40 -4.16 7.73
N LEU A 340 -3.98 -3.26 6.82
CA LEU A 340 -2.61 -3.08 6.32
C LEU A 340 -1.71 -2.31 7.31
N ASN A 341 -2.06 -2.34 8.61
CA ASN A 341 -1.63 -1.34 9.58
C ASN A 341 -0.40 -1.71 10.40
N PHE A 342 0.44 -2.68 10.00
CA PHE A 342 1.54 -3.01 10.92
C PHE A 342 2.61 -1.91 10.96
N ASP A 343 3.15 -1.46 9.83
CA ASP A 343 4.17 -0.40 9.84
C ASP A 343 3.55 0.99 9.98
N SER A 344 2.40 1.25 9.33
CA SER A 344 1.70 2.53 9.45
C SER A 344 1.17 2.81 10.87
N PHE A 345 0.86 1.78 11.66
CA PHE A 345 0.42 1.94 13.06
C PHE A 345 1.54 2.45 13.95
N VAL A 346 2.75 1.85 13.86
CA VAL A 346 3.93 2.28 14.63
C VAL A 346 4.32 3.72 14.25
N GLU A 347 4.34 4.02 12.96
CA GLU A 347 4.63 5.36 12.45
C GLU A 347 3.60 6.38 12.91
N THR A 348 2.31 6.08 12.78
CA THR A 348 1.22 6.97 13.20
C THR A 348 1.26 7.23 14.70
N LYS A 349 1.43 6.16 15.49
CA LYS A 349 1.55 6.25 16.94
C LYS A 349 2.76 7.09 17.33
N PHE A 350 3.89 6.89 16.66
CA PHE A 350 5.10 7.67 16.88
C PHE A 350 4.88 9.15 16.59
N ALA A 351 4.34 9.51 15.43
CA ALA A 351 4.09 10.89 15.04
C ALA A 351 3.16 11.59 16.04
N MET A 352 2.01 10.94 16.38
CA MET A 352 1.08 11.49 17.38
C MET A 352 1.71 11.68 18.76
N GLN A 353 2.62 10.80 19.15
CA GLN A 353 3.34 10.95 20.42
C GLN A 353 4.36 12.08 20.36
N PHE A 354 5.12 12.19 19.27
CA PHE A 354 6.15 13.21 19.09
C PHE A 354 5.58 14.63 19.10
N GLU A 355 4.48 14.86 18.42
CA GLU A 355 3.80 16.17 18.37
C GLU A 355 3.42 16.71 19.76
N LYS A 356 3.12 15.82 20.72
CA LYS A 356 2.75 16.21 22.09
C LYS A 356 3.90 16.81 22.89
N PHE A 357 5.16 16.60 22.47
CA PHE A 357 6.33 17.05 23.25
C PHE A 357 6.80 18.46 22.91
N HIS A 358 6.27 19.12 21.88
CA HIS A 358 6.62 20.48 21.48
C HIS A 358 8.13 20.74 21.47
N THR A 359 8.89 19.86 20.85
CA THR A 359 10.36 19.85 20.89
C THR A 359 11.04 21.02 20.17
N GLY A 360 10.28 21.76 19.37
CA GLY A 360 10.80 22.76 18.43
C GLY A 360 11.42 22.16 17.17
N TRP A 361 11.47 20.83 17.03
CA TRP A 361 11.82 20.14 15.80
C TRP A 361 10.57 19.94 14.94
N ASN A 362 10.67 20.31 13.67
CA ASN A 362 9.63 20.03 12.70
C ASN A 362 9.74 18.55 12.28
N LEU A 363 8.63 17.80 12.37
CA LEU A 363 8.54 16.41 11.92
C LEU A 363 7.90 16.34 10.55
N VAL A 364 8.68 16.04 9.53
CA VAL A 364 8.18 15.81 8.17
C VAL A 364 8.02 14.31 7.93
N ARG A 365 6.81 13.89 7.60
CA ARG A 365 6.51 12.49 7.24
C ARG A 365 6.81 12.27 5.76
N GLU A 366 7.42 11.11 5.44
CA GLU A 366 7.78 10.74 4.07
C GLU A 366 8.52 11.87 3.32
N PRO A 367 9.70 12.26 3.80
CA PRO A 367 10.49 13.33 3.18
C PRO A 367 10.87 12.99 1.74
N ASP A 368 11.37 13.97 1.01
CA ASP A 368 11.94 13.73 -0.33
C ASP A 368 13.09 12.71 -0.24
N PRO A 369 13.25 11.87 -1.27
CA PRO A 369 14.29 10.86 -1.30
C PRO A 369 15.69 11.45 -1.16
N LEU A 370 16.50 10.88 -0.29
CA LEU A 370 17.92 11.16 -0.19
C LEU A 370 18.67 10.37 -1.26
N ILE A 371 19.44 11.04 -2.09
CA ILE A 371 20.20 10.39 -3.15
C ILE A 371 21.63 10.16 -2.70
N LEU A 372 22.08 8.91 -2.83
CA LEU A 372 23.41 8.48 -2.45
C LEU A 372 24.38 8.66 -3.63
N PRO A 373 25.68 8.83 -3.39
CA PRO A 373 26.71 8.90 -4.43
C PRO A 373 26.73 7.66 -5.35
N SER A 374 26.29 6.51 -4.84
CA SER A 374 26.11 5.29 -5.63
C SER A 374 24.96 5.36 -6.64
N GLY A 375 24.22 6.47 -6.74
CA GLY A 375 23.02 6.59 -7.56
C GLY A 375 21.79 5.88 -6.98
N ARG A 376 21.88 5.34 -5.75
CA ARG A 376 20.75 4.75 -5.04
C ARG A 376 19.95 5.82 -4.34
N ALA A 377 18.65 5.66 -4.24
CA ALA A 377 17.79 6.54 -3.44
C ALA A 377 17.36 5.87 -2.12
N PHE A 378 17.27 6.69 -1.07
CA PHE A 378 16.77 6.31 0.24
C PHE A 378 15.63 7.23 0.66
N ILE A 379 14.51 6.67 1.07
CA ILE A 379 13.34 7.41 1.56
C ILE A 379 13.16 7.05 3.02
N ALA A 380 13.43 8.00 3.92
CA ALA A 380 13.21 7.81 5.35
C ALA A 380 11.70 7.85 5.70
N ASP A 381 11.29 7.29 6.85
CA ASP A 381 9.91 7.39 7.33
C ASP A 381 9.58 8.79 7.79
N PHE A 382 10.54 9.42 8.46
CA PHE A 382 10.45 10.77 8.95
C PHE A 382 11.75 11.54 8.75
N LEU A 383 11.60 12.85 8.79
CA LEU A 383 12.71 13.79 8.84
C LEU A 383 12.43 14.77 9.98
N PHE A 384 13.38 14.91 10.89
CA PHE A 384 13.40 16.00 11.86
C PHE A 384 14.22 17.16 11.30
N GLU A 385 13.62 18.33 11.25
CA GLU A 385 14.26 19.56 10.76
C GLU A 385 14.27 20.64 11.82
N ARG A 386 15.43 21.25 12.03
CA ARG A 386 15.60 22.42 12.88
C ARG A 386 16.86 23.20 12.51
N TYR A 387 16.73 24.51 12.33
CA TYR A 387 17.86 25.41 12.01
C TYR A 387 18.78 24.88 10.88
N GLY A 388 18.19 24.34 9.81
CA GLY A 388 18.94 23.78 8.67
C GLY A 388 19.58 22.40 8.94
N LYS A 389 19.50 21.87 10.16
CA LYS A 389 19.88 20.48 10.48
C LYS A 389 18.77 19.53 10.08
N LYS A 390 19.12 18.47 9.37
CA LYS A 390 18.23 17.41 8.93
C LYS A 390 18.63 16.08 9.55
N ILE A 391 17.70 15.41 10.25
CA ILE A 391 17.91 14.09 10.82
C ILE A 391 16.87 13.15 10.22
N TYR A 392 17.32 12.28 9.33
CA TYR A 392 16.47 11.25 8.75
C TYR A 392 16.21 10.17 9.78
N PHE A 393 14.96 9.74 9.89
CA PHE A 393 14.55 8.72 10.85
C PHE A 393 13.84 7.58 10.13
N GLU A 394 14.37 6.37 10.30
CA GLU A 394 13.88 5.15 9.67
C GLU A 394 13.43 4.14 10.71
N ILE A 395 12.23 3.57 10.53
CA ILE A 395 11.65 2.56 11.40
C ILE A 395 11.73 1.21 10.70
N ILE A 396 12.52 0.30 11.24
CA ILE A 396 12.72 -1.04 10.68
C ILE A 396 11.79 -2.01 11.40
N GLY A 397 10.71 -2.40 10.72
CA GLY A 397 9.76 -3.42 11.14
C GLY A 397 10.27 -4.84 10.85
N PHE A 398 9.34 -5.78 10.62
CA PHE A 398 9.68 -7.18 10.31
C PHE A 398 9.96 -7.36 8.81
N TRP A 399 11.19 -7.83 8.45
CA TRP A 399 11.64 -8.03 7.08
C TRP A 399 12.46 -9.31 6.91
N THR A 400 12.68 -9.74 5.67
CA THR A 400 13.60 -10.85 5.38
C THR A 400 15.06 -10.44 5.60
N LEU A 401 15.91 -11.40 6.00
CA LEU A 401 17.33 -11.16 6.24
C LEU A 401 18.02 -10.52 5.03
N GLN A 402 17.79 -11.04 3.83
CA GLN A 402 18.37 -10.50 2.58
C GLN A 402 17.98 -9.05 2.30
N TYR A 403 16.74 -8.67 2.61
CA TYR A 403 16.30 -7.28 2.48
C TYR A 403 16.98 -6.38 3.51
N LEU A 404 17.08 -6.85 4.75
CA LEU A 404 17.76 -6.13 5.83
C LEU A 404 19.23 -5.91 5.51
N GLU A 405 19.96 -6.91 4.99
CA GLU A 405 21.34 -6.76 4.54
C GLU A 405 21.49 -5.67 3.46
N ARG A 406 20.60 -5.66 2.45
CA ARG A 406 20.58 -4.61 1.42
C ARG A 406 20.28 -3.24 2.01
N LYS A 407 19.36 -3.18 2.97
CA LYS A 407 18.97 -1.94 3.66
C LYS A 407 20.11 -1.42 4.52
N PHE A 408 20.79 -2.29 5.27
CA PHE A 408 21.96 -1.91 6.07
C PHE A 408 23.14 -1.45 5.23
N LYS A 409 23.38 -2.04 4.05
CA LYS A 409 24.38 -1.51 3.11
C LYS A 409 24.09 -0.07 2.68
N LYS A 410 22.82 0.27 2.42
CA LYS A 410 22.43 1.66 2.13
C LYS A 410 22.61 2.58 3.34
N ILE A 411 22.19 2.12 4.50
CA ILE A 411 22.34 2.85 5.77
C ILE A 411 23.83 3.14 6.06
N TYR A 412 24.69 2.16 5.81
CA TYR A 412 26.14 2.31 5.93
C TYR A 412 26.69 3.34 4.94
N GLU A 413 26.23 3.35 3.69
CA GLU A 413 26.60 4.39 2.73
C GLU A 413 26.18 5.77 3.25
N ILE A 414 24.96 5.92 3.75
CA ILE A 414 24.46 7.18 4.31
C ILE A 414 25.31 7.64 5.49
N SER A 415 25.68 6.73 6.39
CA SER A 415 26.47 7.07 7.58
C SER A 415 27.87 7.57 7.24
N LYS A 416 28.46 7.11 6.15
CA LYS A 416 29.76 7.62 5.65
C LYS A 416 29.70 9.04 5.09
N PHE A 417 28.52 9.43 4.58
CA PHE A 417 28.28 10.74 3.98
C PHE A 417 27.47 11.68 4.89
N SER A 418 27.19 11.26 6.14
CA SER A 418 26.59 12.16 7.12
C SER A 418 27.59 13.28 7.43
N ASP A 419 27.23 14.47 7.02
CA ASP A 419 27.97 15.70 7.31
C ASP A 419 27.33 16.42 8.51
N ASN A 420 27.86 17.61 8.83
CA ASN A 420 27.32 18.42 9.91
C ASN A 420 25.86 18.84 9.71
N LYS A 421 25.32 18.76 8.47
CA LYS A 421 23.94 19.16 8.15
C LYS A 421 22.96 17.99 8.19
N ASN A 422 23.40 16.80 7.81
CA ASN A 422 22.54 15.63 7.66
C ASN A 422 22.94 14.51 8.62
N ASP A 423 21.98 13.83 9.19
CA ASP A 423 22.19 12.70 10.10
C ASP A 423 21.13 11.63 9.93
N LEU A 424 21.37 10.42 10.44
CA LEU A 424 20.46 9.30 10.34
C LEU A 424 20.24 8.64 11.70
N LEU A 425 18.98 8.49 12.08
CA LEU A 425 18.53 7.78 13.27
C LEU A 425 17.69 6.56 12.84
N ILE A 426 17.86 5.42 13.52
CA ILE A 426 17.21 4.17 13.15
C ILE A 426 16.49 3.58 14.36
N ALA A 427 15.24 3.18 14.18
CA ALA A 427 14.50 2.37 15.15
C ALA A 427 14.35 0.94 14.64
N ILE A 428 14.71 -0.06 15.44
CA ILE A 428 14.68 -1.48 15.07
C ILE A 428 13.77 -2.24 16.04
N ASN A 429 12.86 -3.06 15.51
CA ASN A 429 12.04 -3.93 16.32
C ASN A 429 12.89 -5.04 16.95
N GLU A 430 12.77 -5.24 18.27
CA GLU A 430 13.54 -6.26 19.00
C GLU A 430 13.30 -7.67 18.46
N ASN A 431 12.09 -7.98 17.96
CA ASN A 431 11.79 -9.29 17.42
C ASN A 431 12.71 -9.67 16.24
N ASN A 432 13.21 -8.67 15.49
CA ASN A 432 14.18 -8.89 14.42
C ASN A 432 15.56 -9.26 14.94
N LEU A 433 15.88 -8.89 16.18
CA LEU A 433 17.17 -9.18 16.82
C LEU A 433 17.22 -10.58 17.43
N VAL A 434 16.04 -11.15 17.73
CA VAL A 434 15.91 -12.43 18.46
C VAL A 434 15.66 -13.61 17.51
N SER A 435 15.01 -13.38 16.39
CA SER A 435 14.46 -14.45 15.54
C SER A 435 15.47 -15.15 14.61
N GLU A 436 16.67 -14.59 14.38
CA GLU A 436 17.68 -15.17 13.50
C GLU A 436 19.08 -15.04 14.11
N SER A 437 19.45 -16.07 14.89
CA SER A 437 20.80 -16.54 15.21
C SER A 437 21.96 -15.52 15.13
N GLY A 438 21.91 -14.43 15.85
CA GLY A 438 23.10 -13.57 16.04
C GLY A 438 23.60 -12.80 14.80
N GLU A 439 23.17 -13.13 13.59
CA GLU A 439 23.63 -12.46 12.35
C GLU A 439 23.23 -10.99 12.30
N MET A 440 22.03 -10.65 12.73
CA MET A 440 21.58 -9.26 12.81
C MET A 440 22.40 -8.47 13.85
N ARG A 441 22.70 -9.06 15.00
CA ARG A 441 23.57 -8.42 16.01
C ARG A 441 24.97 -8.22 15.46
N LYS A 442 25.46 -9.16 14.66
CA LYS A 442 26.76 -9.07 14.01
C LYS A 442 26.79 -7.97 12.94
N LEU A 443 25.75 -7.87 12.11
CA LEU A 443 25.57 -6.78 11.15
C LEU A 443 25.49 -5.40 11.84
N LEU A 444 24.87 -5.32 13.01
CA LEU A 444 24.82 -4.09 13.80
C LEU A 444 26.14 -3.77 14.49
N SER A 445 26.88 -4.79 15.01
CA SER A 445 28.19 -4.60 15.61
C SER A 445 29.27 -4.24 14.58
N ASP A 446 29.17 -4.81 13.39
CA ASP A 446 30.09 -4.55 12.27
C ASP A 446 29.73 -3.23 11.52
N SER A 447 28.55 -2.65 11.81
CA SER A 447 28.15 -1.37 11.26
C SER A 447 28.93 -0.23 11.95
N VAL A 448 29.48 0.69 11.15
CA VAL A 448 30.14 1.93 11.63
C VAL A 448 29.13 2.92 12.26
N LEU A 449 27.87 2.48 12.47
CA LEU A 449 26.83 3.31 13.08
C LEU A 449 27.10 3.49 14.58
N ASP A 450 27.12 4.74 15.01
CA ASP A 450 27.13 5.08 16.44
C ASP A 450 25.94 4.42 17.14
N GLN A 451 26.21 3.66 18.19
CA GLN A 451 25.17 2.96 18.97
C GLN A 451 24.08 3.92 19.49
N ASN A 452 24.41 5.19 19.68
CA ASN A 452 23.47 6.23 20.09
C ASN A 452 22.43 6.57 19.00
N LYS A 453 22.70 6.18 17.73
CA LYS A 453 21.80 6.38 16.58
C LYS A 453 20.88 5.19 16.33
N ILE A 454 21.00 4.13 17.14
CA ILE A 454 20.18 2.93 17.03
C ILE A 454 19.24 2.83 18.23
N ILE A 455 17.95 2.84 17.96
CA ILE A 455 16.90 2.75 18.97
C ILE A 455 16.19 1.40 18.84
N ILE A 456 16.29 0.56 19.86
CA ILE A 456 15.57 -0.71 19.89
C ILE A 456 14.20 -0.46 20.51
N TYR A 457 13.13 -0.92 19.82
CA TYR A 457 11.76 -0.79 20.29
C TYR A 457 11.05 -2.15 20.38
N LYS A 458 10.00 -2.21 21.24
CA LYS A 458 9.19 -3.40 21.54
C LYS A 458 7.70 -3.08 21.40
N LYS A 459 6.88 -4.09 21.13
CA LYS A 459 5.41 -3.99 21.18
C LYS A 459 4.86 -2.74 20.46
N ASP A 460 5.34 -2.49 19.24
CA ASP A 460 4.90 -1.38 18.39
C ASP A 460 4.97 0.01 19.06
N SER A 461 5.89 0.19 20.00
CA SER A 461 6.09 1.46 20.71
C SER A 461 7.56 1.86 20.71
N ILE A 462 7.85 2.96 20.03
CA ILE A 462 9.21 3.54 19.98
C ILE A 462 9.45 4.34 21.26
N PRO A 463 10.57 4.11 21.97
CA PRO A 463 10.85 4.80 23.24
C PRO A 463 11.17 6.28 23.01
N MET A 464 10.18 7.16 23.18
CA MET A 464 10.29 8.61 22.98
C MET A 464 11.44 9.24 23.78
N LYS A 465 11.69 8.77 25.00
CA LYS A 465 12.77 9.30 25.85
C LYS A 465 14.13 9.25 25.15
N LYS A 466 14.43 8.18 24.41
CA LYS A 466 15.71 8.04 23.68
C LYS A 466 15.81 9.03 22.51
N ILE A 467 14.70 9.23 21.78
CA ILE A 467 14.65 10.19 20.66
C ILE A 467 14.82 11.61 21.19
N LEU A 468 14.05 11.99 22.20
CA LEU A 468 14.12 13.31 22.79
C LEU A 468 15.51 13.62 23.37
N PHE A 469 16.14 12.62 24.01
CA PHE A 469 17.51 12.76 24.50
C PHE A 469 18.52 12.99 23.37
N TYR A 470 18.38 12.20 22.27
CA TYR A 470 19.21 12.37 21.09
C TYR A 470 19.04 13.75 20.45
N LEU A 471 17.80 14.18 20.18
CA LEU A 471 17.50 15.50 19.62
C LEU A 471 18.04 16.63 20.49
N LYS A 472 17.88 16.54 21.83
CA LYS A 472 18.43 17.51 22.77
C LYS A 472 19.94 17.57 22.73
N SER A 473 20.62 16.43 22.57
CA SER A 473 22.08 16.40 22.44
C SER A 473 22.57 17.10 21.15
N ILE A 474 21.82 16.95 20.07
CA ILE A 474 22.09 17.65 18.80
C ILE A 474 21.83 19.15 18.95
N ASP A 475 20.68 19.54 19.56
CA ASP A 475 20.38 20.95 19.83
C ASP A 475 21.53 21.63 20.58
N SER A 476 22.02 20.99 21.66
CA SER A 476 23.12 21.54 22.46
C SER A 476 24.39 21.72 21.64
N LYS A 477 24.73 20.75 20.77
CA LYS A 477 25.89 20.85 19.87
C LYS A 477 25.73 21.97 18.85
N MET A 478 24.55 22.07 18.22
CA MET A 478 24.26 23.11 17.23
C MET A 478 24.28 24.50 17.85
N MET A 479 23.64 24.67 19.02
CA MET A 479 23.63 25.95 19.72
C MET A 479 25.02 26.41 20.10
N ASN A 480 25.91 25.51 20.52
CA ASN A 480 27.29 25.83 20.81
C ASN A 480 28.09 26.22 19.56
N GLN A 481 27.90 25.48 18.45
CA GLN A 481 28.55 25.80 17.17
C GLN A 481 28.09 27.17 16.64
N ASN A 482 26.76 27.40 16.65
CA ASN A 482 26.20 28.69 16.24
C ASN A 482 26.69 29.83 17.11
N LEU A 483 26.82 29.60 18.42
CA LEU A 483 27.37 30.58 19.35
C LEU A 483 28.79 30.97 18.97
N GLU A 484 29.65 29.99 18.66
CA GLU A 484 31.04 30.25 18.27
C GLU A 484 31.10 30.98 16.90
N THR A 485 30.30 30.53 15.93
CA THR A 485 30.29 31.06 14.57
C THR A 485 29.73 32.50 14.49
N HIS A 486 28.69 32.78 15.24
CA HIS A 486 27.96 34.08 15.14
C HIS A 486 28.23 35.03 16.33
N ARG A 487 29.18 34.70 17.21
CA ARG A 487 29.42 35.47 18.44
C ARG A 487 29.67 36.93 18.16
N SER A 488 30.55 37.26 17.21
CA SER A 488 30.87 38.66 16.87
C SER A 488 29.65 39.38 16.29
N ALA A 489 28.98 38.78 15.32
CA ALA A 489 27.79 39.37 14.68
C ALA A 489 26.63 39.56 15.67
N MET A 490 26.41 38.61 16.59
CA MET A 490 25.42 38.76 17.66
C MET A 490 25.80 39.88 18.64
N THR A 491 27.07 39.98 18.99
CA THR A 491 27.56 41.04 19.90
C THR A 491 27.35 42.40 19.28
N GLU A 492 27.72 42.58 18.01
CA GLU A 492 27.48 43.81 17.26
C GLU A 492 26.01 44.19 17.16
N TYR A 493 25.14 43.18 16.85
CA TYR A 493 23.70 43.38 16.76
C TYR A 493 23.08 43.79 18.10
N ILE A 494 23.48 43.14 19.20
CA ILE A 494 23.00 43.50 20.53
C ILE A 494 23.47 44.91 20.93
N ILE A 495 24.71 45.28 20.62
CA ILE A 495 25.24 46.64 20.87
C ILE A 495 24.47 47.67 20.06
N ASP A 496 24.13 47.39 18.78
CA ASP A 496 23.33 48.29 17.93
C ASP A 496 21.90 48.50 18.47
N LEU A 497 21.27 47.41 18.98
CA LEU A 497 19.97 47.52 19.64
C LEU A 497 20.03 48.35 20.94
N LEU A 498 21.05 48.17 21.73
CA LEU A 498 21.27 48.95 22.95
C LEU A 498 21.51 50.43 22.64
N ASN A 499 22.24 50.74 21.57
CA ASN A 499 22.53 52.11 21.14
C ASN A 499 21.31 52.83 20.56
N LYS A 500 20.30 52.07 20.04
CA LYS A 500 19.03 52.61 19.50
C LYS A 500 17.99 52.90 20.59
N ASN A 501 18.39 52.85 21.91
CA ASN A 501 17.52 53.08 23.06
C ASN A 501 16.21 52.27 23.03
N GLN A 502 16.28 51.04 22.61
CA GLN A 502 15.16 50.12 22.79
C GLN A 502 15.09 49.70 24.27
N ASP A 503 13.98 50.07 24.91
CA ASP A 503 13.75 49.78 26.34
C ASP A 503 13.63 48.27 26.65
N ILE A 504 13.32 47.43 25.61
CA ILE A 504 13.16 46.00 25.74
C ILE A 504 13.80 45.31 24.52
N ILE A 505 14.71 44.37 24.81
CA ILE A 505 15.31 43.48 23.78
C ILE A 505 14.65 42.10 23.91
N ASP A 506 14.02 41.63 22.84
CA ASP A 506 13.46 40.28 22.80
C ASP A 506 14.55 39.24 22.54
N LEU A 507 14.98 38.56 23.59
CA LEU A 507 15.99 37.49 23.52
C LEU A 507 15.46 36.25 22.78
N ASP A 508 14.15 36.02 22.73
CA ASP A 508 13.55 34.91 21.99
C ASP A 508 13.71 35.12 20.49
N GLU A 509 13.58 36.36 20.00
CA GLU A 509 13.77 36.69 18.59
C GLU A 509 15.24 36.49 18.17
N ILE A 510 16.17 36.97 18.98
CA ILE A 510 17.60 36.77 18.72
C ILE A 510 17.97 35.29 18.78
N SER A 511 17.46 34.56 19.79
CA SER A 511 17.65 33.12 19.94
C SER A 511 17.18 32.36 18.69
N LYS A 512 16.02 32.70 18.16
CA LYS A 512 15.46 32.07 16.92
C LYS A 512 16.30 32.46 15.68
N THR A 513 16.71 33.71 15.55
CA THR A 513 17.46 34.21 14.40
C THR A 513 18.84 33.57 14.28
N TYR A 514 19.56 33.47 15.38
CA TYR A 514 20.93 32.92 15.40
C TYR A 514 21.00 31.46 15.83
N GLY A 515 19.90 30.85 16.24
CA GLY A 515 19.84 29.45 16.66
C GLY A 515 20.70 29.16 17.90
N VAL A 516 20.71 30.06 18.86
CA VAL A 516 21.50 29.96 20.11
C VAL A 516 20.59 29.94 21.34
N SER A 517 21.06 29.40 22.46
CA SER A 517 20.26 29.39 23.69
C SER A 517 20.11 30.77 24.32
N ILE A 518 18.97 31.05 24.93
CA ILE A 518 18.73 32.29 25.68
C ILE A 518 19.77 32.47 26.81
N ASN A 519 20.12 31.36 27.48
CA ASN A 519 21.15 31.39 28.51
C ASN A 519 22.52 31.83 27.97
N SER A 520 22.89 31.41 26.76
CA SER A 520 24.13 31.84 26.12
C SER A 520 24.07 33.31 25.70
N LEU A 521 22.93 33.81 25.25
CA LEU A 521 22.71 35.24 24.98
C LEU A 521 22.79 36.07 26.24
N SER A 522 22.17 35.63 27.34
CA SER A 522 22.26 36.28 28.65
C SER A 522 23.69 36.38 29.13
N ASN A 523 24.51 35.32 28.95
CA ASN A 523 25.93 35.33 29.28
C ASN A 523 26.75 36.31 28.41
N ILE A 524 26.40 36.43 27.11
CA ILE A 524 27.04 37.44 26.25
C ILE A 524 26.72 38.85 26.76
N ILE A 525 25.44 39.12 27.01
CA ILE A 525 24.97 40.44 27.47
C ILE A 525 25.61 40.81 28.81
N SER A 526 25.70 39.88 29.76
CA SER A 526 26.32 40.13 31.07
C SER A 526 27.84 40.38 31.00
N ASN A 527 28.50 39.93 29.92
CA ASN A 527 29.94 40.14 29.68
C ASN A 527 30.23 41.31 28.74
N LEU A 528 29.21 42.02 28.26
CA LEU A 528 29.45 43.26 27.50
C LEU A 528 30.01 44.35 28.43
N PRO A 529 30.99 45.17 27.97
CA PRO A 529 31.49 46.29 28.76
C PRO A 529 30.34 47.29 28.94
N THR A 530 29.70 47.23 30.09
CA THR A 530 28.59 48.12 30.42
C THR A 530 29.10 49.49 30.82
N ASN A 531 28.88 50.49 29.99
CA ASN A 531 28.69 51.84 30.47
C ASN A 531 27.30 51.88 31.14
N ASN A 532 27.30 51.65 32.45
CA ASN A 532 26.29 52.00 33.48
C ASN A 532 24.79 52.09 33.14
N GLN A 533 24.15 51.19 32.41
CA GLN A 533 22.66 51.16 32.34
C GLN A 533 22.10 49.84 31.80
N ILE A 534 22.40 48.71 32.44
CA ILE A 534 21.56 47.50 32.25
C ILE A 534 21.09 47.08 33.66
N LYS A 535 19.81 47.32 33.93
CA LYS A 535 19.06 46.72 35.03
C LYS A 535 18.33 45.48 34.58
#